data_4eecc8e355eb2eec86f8f12c3219f3d6
#
_entry.id   4eecc8e355eb2eec86f8f12c3219f3d6
#
_cell.length_a   1.000
_cell.length_b   1.000
_cell.length_c   1.000
_cell.angle_alpha   90.00
_cell.angle_beta   90.00
_cell.angle_gamma   90.00
#
_symmetry.space_group_name_H-M   'P 1'
#
loop_
_entity.id
_entity.type
_entity.pdbx_description
1 polymer ?
#
loop_
_entity_poly.entity_id
_entity_poly.type
_entity_poly.pdbx_seq_one_letter_code
_entity_poly.pdbx_strand_id
1 'polypeptide(L)'
;MLFRSSTSAWPNIGISTVLILVMLVIAVIGIRITARTQVAMAVFEYIVLIGVSIWGLVYVLGHHAGTFPITRGWFSLSGIDGKGSLSAGLLIAVFMYSGWDATIYVNEEVKHRRVNPGRAAVFAVAILVVLYILPQMGLQGVTSPAKLQANASSALIYVTQVLGGGGWAKVMAVALVLSVIASTGTGIVASARIAYGMASHRVLPPVLGQISRRFNTPAIGSIIIGLILIAATWAYLLSASIGNVFSDVVDVTGLLFALFYILTACAAIVYYRRRIFSRVWDAVLVGVLPLASVVFLAWVVVKSLQGAPNAQRYAVIGIVAAGLVLMFVARFVLRSQFFHLPRESAPKSVVE
;
A
#
# COMPACT_ATOMS: atom_id res chain seq x y z
N MET A 1 8.37 20.32 6.34
CA MET A 1 8.57 21.62 7.01
C MET A 1 7.51 22.66 6.68
N LEU A 2 6.83 22.61 5.54
CA LEU A 2 5.75 23.58 5.19
C LEU A 2 4.57 23.60 6.18
N PHE A 3 4.36 22.55 6.97
CA PHE A 3 3.18 22.39 7.82
C PHE A 3 3.48 22.36 9.33
N ARG A 4 4.72 22.49 9.74
CA ARG A 4 5.12 22.35 11.16
C ARG A 4 4.94 23.62 12.00
N SER A 5 4.58 24.76 11.39
CA SER A 5 4.46 26.04 12.07
C SER A 5 3.03 26.52 12.32
N SER A 6 2.00 25.82 11.84
CA SER A 6 0.62 26.19 12.14
C SER A 6 0.11 25.43 13.35
N THR A 7 -0.15 26.11 14.42
CA THR A 7 -0.89 25.63 15.60
C THR A 7 -2.34 25.24 15.26
N SER A 8 -2.78 25.46 14.04
CA SER A 8 -4.13 25.21 13.54
C SER A 8 -4.14 24.03 12.55
N ALA A 9 -5.08 23.10 12.71
CA ALA A 9 -5.31 21.99 11.78
C ALA A 9 -5.93 22.44 10.44
N TRP A 10 -6.56 23.62 10.40
CA TRP A 10 -7.37 24.09 9.26
C TRP A 10 -6.60 24.22 7.93
N PRO A 11 -5.38 24.80 7.86
CA PRO A 11 -4.61 24.86 6.63
C PRO A 11 -4.31 23.48 6.05
N ASN A 12 -3.98 22.51 6.92
CA ASN A 12 -3.70 21.14 6.53
C ASN A 12 -4.95 20.44 5.99
N ILE A 13 -6.10 20.66 6.61
CA ILE A 13 -7.41 20.19 6.16
C ILE A 13 -7.73 20.76 4.78
N GLY A 14 -7.58 22.08 4.60
CA GLY A 14 -7.83 22.73 3.32
C GLY A 14 -6.99 22.17 2.18
N ILE A 15 -5.68 22.08 2.38
CA ILE A 15 -4.75 21.58 1.35
C ILE A 15 -5.03 20.11 1.03
N SER A 16 -5.19 19.25 2.04
CA SER A 16 -5.50 17.83 1.83
C SER A 16 -6.80 17.65 1.09
N THR A 17 -7.83 18.42 1.44
CA THR A 17 -9.13 18.37 0.75
C THR A 17 -9.01 18.77 -0.71
N VAL A 18 -8.29 19.85 -1.02
CA VAL A 18 -8.06 20.28 -2.41
C VAL A 18 -7.31 19.20 -3.20
N LEU A 19 -6.27 18.61 -2.63
CA LEU A 19 -5.51 17.54 -3.29
C LEU A 19 -6.38 16.30 -3.56
N ILE A 20 -7.21 15.88 -2.60
CA ILE A 20 -8.13 14.76 -2.78
C ILE A 20 -9.15 15.10 -3.88
N LEU A 21 -9.71 16.30 -3.88
CA LEU A 21 -10.66 16.73 -4.90
C LEU A 21 -10.06 16.76 -6.31
N VAL A 22 -8.82 17.24 -6.45
CA VAL A 22 -8.10 17.23 -7.74
C VAL A 22 -7.94 15.79 -8.23
N MET A 23 -7.48 14.87 -7.38
CA MET A 23 -7.30 13.48 -7.76
C MET A 23 -8.62 12.77 -8.02
N LEU A 24 -9.68 13.11 -7.29
CA LEU A 24 -11.03 12.62 -7.53
C LEU A 24 -11.54 13.04 -8.91
N VAL A 25 -11.38 14.30 -9.26
CA VAL A 25 -11.77 14.82 -10.59
C VAL A 25 -11.01 14.07 -11.69
N ILE A 26 -9.70 13.90 -11.55
CA ILE A 26 -8.86 13.16 -12.51
C ILE A 26 -9.35 11.71 -12.63
N ALA A 27 -9.64 11.03 -11.51
CA ALA A 27 -10.12 9.65 -11.47
C ALA A 27 -11.49 9.48 -12.16
N VAL A 28 -12.39 10.47 -12.02
CA VAL A 28 -13.70 10.48 -12.67
C VAL A 28 -13.59 10.72 -14.18
N ILE A 29 -12.70 11.63 -14.63
CA ILE A 29 -12.54 11.95 -16.06
C ILE A 29 -12.07 10.73 -16.86
N GLY A 30 -11.21 9.88 -16.30
CA GLY A 30 -10.87 8.61 -16.94
C GLY A 30 -9.47 8.08 -16.67
N ILE A 31 -9.36 6.76 -16.83
CA ILE A 31 -8.13 6.01 -16.51
C ILE A 31 -6.93 6.45 -17.32
N ARG A 32 -7.11 6.85 -18.59
CA ARG A 32 -5.97 7.25 -19.45
C ARG A 32 -5.25 8.49 -18.92
N ILE A 33 -6.01 9.49 -18.47
CA ILE A 33 -5.46 10.72 -17.89
C ILE A 33 -4.83 10.40 -16.54
N THR A 34 -5.55 9.65 -15.71
CA THR A 34 -5.05 9.19 -14.41
C THR A 34 -3.73 8.43 -14.55
N ALA A 35 -3.66 7.47 -15.46
CA ALA A 35 -2.44 6.67 -15.69
C ALA A 35 -1.27 7.53 -16.18
N ARG A 36 -1.50 8.45 -17.12
CA ARG A 36 -0.43 9.33 -17.63
C ARG A 36 0.11 10.26 -16.55
N THR A 37 -0.76 10.88 -15.76
CA THR A 37 -0.34 11.75 -14.65
C THR A 37 0.42 10.97 -13.58
N GLN A 38 -0.06 9.78 -13.22
CA GLN A 38 0.63 8.91 -12.25
C GLN A 38 1.99 8.43 -12.75
N VAL A 39 2.12 8.03 -14.00
CA VAL A 39 3.41 7.65 -14.59
C VAL A 39 4.39 8.82 -14.56
N ALA A 40 3.96 10.03 -14.93
CA ALA A 40 4.83 11.20 -14.90
C ALA A 40 5.31 11.53 -13.47
N MET A 41 4.40 11.48 -12.48
CA MET A 41 4.74 11.68 -11.07
C MET A 41 5.70 10.60 -10.55
N ALA A 42 5.42 9.32 -10.85
CA ALA A 42 6.26 8.20 -10.43
C ALA A 42 7.65 8.24 -11.06
N VAL A 43 7.77 8.59 -12.34
CA VAL A 43 9.09 8.74 -13.00
C VAL A 43 9.91 9.82 -12.32
N PHE A 44 9.31 10.99 -12.05
CA PHE A 44 10.00 12.06 -11.33
C PHE A 44 10.44 11.61 -9.93
N GLU A 45 9.55 11.00 -9.17
CA GLU A 45 9.81 10.48 -7.83
C GLU A 45 10.97 9.46 -7.84
N TYR A 46 10.93 8.49 -8.77
CA TYR A 46 11.95 7.45 -8.86
C TYR A 46 13.32 8.02 -9.25
N ILE A 47 13.37 8.99 -10.16
CA ILE A 47 14.62 9.66 -10.53
C ILE A 47 15.22 10.36 -9.30
N VAL A 48 14.41 11.10 -8.54
CA VAL A 48 14.87 11.81 -7.35
C VAL A 48 15.30 10.82 -6.27
N LEU A 49 14.47 9.82 -5.96
CA LEU A 49 14.74 8.86 -4.90
C LEU A 49 15.98 8.00 -5.20
N ILE A 50 16.08 7.45 -6.40
CA ILE A 50 17.23 6.64 -6.83
C ILE A 50 18.50 7.51 -6.90
N GLY A 51 18.40 8.71 -7.47
CA GLY A 51 19.52 9.62 -7.57
C GLY A 51 20.08 10.02 -6.22
N VAL A 52 19.22 10.40 -5.28
CA VAL A 52 19.62 10.75 -3.91
C VAL A 52 20.14 9.53 -3.15
N SER A 53 19.58 8.34 -3.40
CA SER A 53 20.05 7.10 -2.77
C SER A 53 21.45 6.71 -3.24
N ILE A 54 21.72 6.80 -4.54
CA ILE A 54 23.06 6.56 -5.10
C ILE A 54 24.03 7.60 -4.56
N TRP A 55 23.64 8.88 -4.54
CA TRP A 55 24.47 9.94 -3.96
C TRP A 55 24.80 9.68 -2.50
N GLY A 56 23.80 9.32 -1.68
CA GLY A 56 23.99 8.94 -0.28
C GLY A 56 24.93 7.74 -0.13
N LEU A 57 24.80 6.72 -0.98
CA LEU A 57 25.69 5.57 -0.98
C LEU A 57 27.15 5.95 -1.28
N VAL A 58 27.38 6.75 -2.34
CA VAL A 58 28.71 7.26 -2.69
C VAL A 58 29.27 8.12 -1.55
N TYR A 59 28.46 8.95 -0.92
CA TYR A 59 28.84 9.78 0.21
C TYR A 59 29.30 8.95 1.42
N VAL A 60 28.56 7.88 1.75
CA VAL A 60 28.91 6.96 2.85
C VAL A 60 30.18 6.17 2.54
N LEU A 61 30.32 5.66 1.31
CA LEU A 61 31.50 4.94 0.87
C LEU A 61 32.75 5.82 0.79
N GLY A 62 32.58 7.14 0.58
CA GLY A 62 33.66 8.13 0.62
C GLY A 62 34.14 8.46 2.04
N HIS A 63 33.62 7.82 3.08
CA HIS A 63 34.03 7.99 4.48
C HIS A 63 34.03 9.45 4.95
N HIS A 64 33.03 10.24 4.55
CA HIS A 64 32.91 11.64 4.96
C HIS A 64 32.63 11.74 6.48
N ALA A 65 33.07 12.85 7.07
CA ALA A 65 32.91 13.08 8.50
C ALA A 65 31.42 12.98 8.92
N GLY A 66 31.14 12.20 9.95
CA GLY A 66 29.77 11.99 10.47
C GLY A 66 28.95 10.92 9.78
N THR A 67 29.52 10.21 8.80
CA THR A 67 28.88 9.03 8.20
C THR A 67 29.03 7.79 9.07
N PHE A 68 28.05 6.87 8.92
CA PHE A 68 28.06 5.55 9.53
C PHE A 68 28.36 4.52 8.44
N PRO A 69 29.52 3.83 8.46
CA PRO A 69 29.90 2.89 7.42
C PRO A 69 28.96 1.68 7.42
N ILE A 70 28.75 1.13 6.23
CA ILE A 70 27.99 -0.10 6.03
C ILE A 70 28.80 -1.25 6.64
N THR A 71 28.28 -1.87 7.70
CA THR A 71 28.90 -3.00 8.40
C THR A 71 28.04 -4.24 8.30
N ARG A 72 28.63 -5.41 8.58
CA ARG A 72 27.87 -6.68 8.66
C ARG A 72 26.74 -6.61 9.70
N GLY A 73 26.88 -5.77 10.72
CA GLY A 73 25.84 -5.54 11.73
C GLY A 73 24.53 -5.03 11.17
N TRP A 74 24.51 -4.32 10.02
CA TRP A 74 23.29 -3.87 9.37
C TRP A 74 22.41 -5.01 8.89
N PHE A 75 23.01 -6.17 8.61
CA PHE A 75 22.32 -7.37 8.13
C PHE A 75 22.14 -8.43 9.24
N SER A 76 22.52 -8.09 10.48
CA SER A 76 22.40 -9.00 11.60
C SER A 76 21.09 -8.82 12.33
N LEU A 77 20.44 -9.93 12.65
CA LEU A 77 19.26 -9.95 13.52
C LEU A 77 19.62 -9.81 15.01
N SER A 78 20.92 -9.85 15.38
CA SER A 78 21.37 -9.75 16.78
C SER A 78 21.15 -8.38 17.43
N GLY A 79 20.93 -7.33 16.62
CA GLY A 79 20.60 -5.98 17.11
C GLY A 79 19.10 -5.73 17.31
N ILE A 80 18.26 -6.73 17.13
CA ILE A 80 16.83 -6.62 17.33
C ILE A 80 16.52 -6.85 18.81
N ASP A 81 16.57 -5.79 19.58
CA ASP A 81 16.29 -5.82 21.01
C ASP A 81 14.77 -5.92 21.25
N GLY A 82 14.36 -7.09 21.78
CA GLY A 82 12.99 -7.34 22.22
C GLY A 82 12.10 -8.08 21.24
N LYS A 83 11.22 -8.93 21.79
CA LYS A 83 10.32 -9.83 21.05
C LYS A 83 9.26 -9.09 20.18
N GLY A 84 9.12 -7.77 20.36
CA GLY A 84 8.13 -6.95 19.62
C GLY A 84 8.70 -6.22 18.41
N SER A 85 10.01 -5.96 18.37
CA SER A 85 10.61 -5.12 17.33
C SER A 85 10.65 -5.79 15.95
N LEU A 86 10.90 -7.09 15.88
CA LEU A 86 10.89 -7.84 14.62
C LEU A 86 9.49 -7.90 14.00
N SER A 87 8.48 -8.22 14.79
CA SER A 87 7.10 -8.30 14.27
C SER A 87 6.57 -6.94 13.84
N ALA A 88 6.90 -5.87 14.56
CA ALA A 88 6.56 -4.51 14.17
C ALA A 88 7.24 -4.11 12.85
N GLY A 89 8.54 -4.38 12.70
CA GLY A 89 9.25 -4.13 11.44
C GLY A 89 8.69 -4.92 10.27
N LEU A 90 8.35 -6.20 10.48
CA LEU A 90 7.71 -7.04 9.46
C LEU A 90 6.31 -6.56 9.10
N LEU A 91 5.54 -6.05 10.08
CA LEU A 91 4.22 -5.48 9.83
C LEU A 91 4.31 -4.22 8.96
N ILE A 92 5.26 -3.33 9.26
CA ILE A 92 5.56 -2.18 8.41
C ILE A 92 5.98 -2.62 7.01
N ALA A 93 6.81 -3.67 6.89
CA ALA A 93 7.18 -4.23 5.59
C ALA A 93 5.96 -4.74 4.82
N VAL A 94 5.03 -5.46 5.45
CA VAL A 94 3.77 -5.89 4.82
C VAL A 94 2.97 -4.70 4.29
N PHE A 95 2.88 -3.63 5.09
CA PHE A 95 2.24 -2.38 4.65
C PHE A 95 2.98 -1.74 3.46
N MET A 96 4.30 -1.61 3.52
CA MET A 96 5.11 -0.99 2.47
C MET A 96 5.05 -1.75 1.14
N TYR A 97 5.00 -3.09 1.20
CA TYR A 97 4.88 -3.94 0.01
C TYR A 97 3.44 -4.15 -0.46
N SER A 98 2.45 -3.48 0.15
CA SER A 98 1.05 -3.52 -0.31
C SER A 98 0.82 -2.67 -1.56
N GLY A 99 -0.32 -2.88 -2.23
CA GLY A 99 -0.74 -2.07 -3.38
C GLY A 99 -0.39 -2.65 -4.76
N TRP A 100 0.44 -3.69 -4.86
CA TRP A 100 0.67 -4.41 -6.13
C TRP A 100 -0.61 -5.04 -6.69
N ASP A 101 -1.55 -5.35 -5.84
CA ASP A 101 -2.89 -5.88 -6.14
C ASP A 101 -3.76 -4.87 -6.91
N ALA A 102 -3.45 -3.56 -6.87
CA ALA A 102 -4.12 -2.55 -7.68
C ALA A 102 -4.07 -2.86 -9.19
N THR A 103 -3.05 -3.59 -9.65
CA THR A 103 -2.96 -4.05 -11.05
C THR A 103 -4.10 -4.99 -11.43
N ILE A 104 -4.66 -5.73 -10.47
CA ILE A 104 -5.74 -6.69 -10.67
C ILE A 104 -7.10 -5.97 -10.72
N TYR A 105 -7.26 -4.88 -9.96
CA TYR A 105 -8.53 -4.14 -9.90
C TYR A 105 -8.86 -3.39 -11.19
N VAL A 106 -7.85 -3.10 -12.03
CA VAL A 106 -8.02 -2.48 -13.36
C VAL A 106 -8.00 -3.51 -14.50
N ASN A 107 -8.12 -4.79 -14.20
CA ASN A 107 -8.00 -5.88 -15.17
C ASN A 107 -8.92 -5.74 -16.39
N GLU A 108 -10.14 -5.21 -16.21
CA GLU A 108 -11.11 -5.03 -17.29
C GLU A 108 -10.67 -3.99 -18.33
N GLU A 109 -9.76 -3.09 -17.97
CA GLU A 109 -9.27 -2.00 -18.80
C GLU A 109 -7.93 -2.30 -19.47
N VAL A 110 -7.34 -3.48 -19.21
CA VAL A 110 -6.01 -3.90 -19.68
C VAL A 110 -6.11 -4.85 -20.86
N LYS A 111 -5.24 -4.65 -21.87
CA LYS A 111 -5.06 -5.63 -22.96
C LYS A 111 -4.49 -6.94 -22.39
N HIS A 112 -4.93 -8.08 -22.96
CA HIS A 112 -4.51 -9.41 -22.48
C HIS A 112 -4.72 -9.62 -20.98
N ARG A 113 -5.94 -9.33 -20.51
CA ARG A 113 -6.36 -9.32 -19.09
C ARG A 113 -6.08 -10.62 -18.32
N ARG A 114 -5.84 -11.73 -19.00
CA ARG A 114 -5.51 -13.03 -18.35
C ARG A 114 -4.04 -13.13 -17.94
N VAL A 115 -3.15 -12.32 -18.50
CA VAL A 115 -1.70 -12.45 -18.33
C VAL A 115 -1.07 -11.16 -17.79
N ASN A 116 -1.41 -10.02 -18.40
CA ASN A 116 -0.73 -8.76 -18.10
C ASN A 116 -0.86 -8.29 -16.65
N PRO A 117 -2.03 -8.38 -15.97
CA PRO A 117 -2.12 -7.94 -14.58
C PRO A 117 -1.22 -8.74 -13.64
N GLY A 118 -1.15 -10.06 -13.80
CA GLY A 118 -0.26 -10.90 -13.00
C GLY A 118 1.21 -10.59 -13.24
N ARG A 119 1.63 -10.40 -14.49
CA ARG A 119 3.01 -9.97 -14.82
C ARG A 119 3.31 -8.60 -14.24
N ALA A 120 2.39 -7.64 -14.38
CA ALA A 120 2.56 -6.30 -13.82
C ALA A 120 2.71 -6.35 -12.28
N ALA A 121 1.95 -7.18 -11.58
CA ALA A 121 2.07 -7.37 -10.14
C ALA A 121 3.46 -7.90 -9.74
N VAL A 122 3.97 -8.93 -10.44
CA VAL A 122 5.32 -9.47 -10.17
C VAL A 122 6.41 -8.43 -10.45
N PHE A 123 6.33 -7.71 -11.56
CA PHE A 123 7.28 -6.64 -11.87
C PHE A 123 7.20 -5.49 -10.86
N ALA A 124 6.00 -5.12 -10.41
CA ALA A 124 5.82 -4.09 -9.38
C ALA A 124 6.54 -4.48 -8.08
N VAL A 125 6.33 -5.70 -7.59
CA VAL A 125 7.01 -6.18 -6.39
C VAL A 125 8.53 -6.22 -6.59
N ALA A 126 9.04 -6.68 -7.73
CA ALA A 126 10.48 -6.70 -8.00
C ALA A 126 11.09 -5.29 -8.03
N ILE A 127 10.40 -4.31 -8.61
CA ILE A 127 10.81 -2.90 -8.60
C ILE A 127 10.80 -2.36 -7.16
N LEU A 128 9.76 -2.66 -6.38
CA LEU A 128 9.65 -2.21 -4.99
C LEU A 128 10.79 -2.74 -4.12
N VAL A 129 11.25 -3.98 -4.33
CA VAL A 129 12.44 -4.52 -3.63
C VAL A 129 13.65 -3.61 -3.82
N VAL A 130 13.93 -3.21 -5.06
CA VAL A 130 15.05 -2.33 -5.38
C VAL A 130 14.83 -0.92 -4.80
N LEU A 131 13.60 -0.38 -4.96
CA LEU A 131 13.23 0.96 -4.49
C LEU A 131 13.22 1.09 -2.96
N TYR A 132 13.13 0.00 -2.21
CA TYR A 132 13.21 0.05 -0.75
C TYR A 132 14.62 -0.27 -0.24
N ILE A 133 15.31 -1.24 -0.83
CA ILE A 133 16.69 -1.60 -0.42
C ILE A 133 17.67 -0.48 -0.73
N LEU A 134 17.62 0.10 -1.92
CA LEU A 134 18.58 1.11 -2.35
C LEU A 134 18.55 2.38 -1.48
N PRO A 135 17.40 3.02 -1.19
CA PRO A 135 17.35 4.14 -0.26
C PRO A 135 17.76 3.76 1.16
N GLN A 136 17.36 2.58 1.63
CA GLN A 136 17.74 2.12 2.95
C GLN A 136 19.25 2.04 3.09
N MET A 137 19.93 1.42 2.14
CA MET A 137 21.40 1.31 2.15
C MET A 137 22.09 2.66 1.91
N GLY A 138 21.56 3.48 0.98
CA GLY A 138 22.18 4.74 0.60
C GLY A 138 22.01 5.87 1.60
N LEU A 139 20.89 5.88 2.34
CA LEU A 139 20.53 7.04 3.17
C LEU A 139 20.72 6.80 4.68
N GLN A 140 20.65 5.56 5.14
CA GLN A 140 20.78 5.23 6.56
C GLN A 140 22.17 5.58 7.11
N GLY A 141 23.23 5.45 6.31
CA GLY A 141 24.60 5.73 6.71
C GLY A 141 25.03 7.20 6.60
N VAL A 142 24.22 8.08 6.02
CA VAL A 142 24.59 9.49 5.80
C VAL A 142 24.72 10.26 7.11
N THR A 143 23.97 9.86 8.14
CA THR A 143 23.97 10.55 9.44
C THR A 143 23.74 9.56 10.60
N SER A 144 23.87 10.03 11.84
CA SER A 144 23.70 9.14 12.99
C SER A 144 22.26 8.66 13.14
N PRO A 145 22.04 7.41 13.63
CA PRO A 145 20.70 6.88 13.90
C PRO A 145 19.88 7.80 14.84
N ALA A 146 20.51 8.42 15.83
CA ALA A 146 19.83 9.35 16.73
C ALA A 146 19.28 10.59 15.99
N LYS A 147 20.04 11.13 15.03
CA LYS A 147 19.58 12.27 14.21
C LYS A 147 18.48 11.85 13.24
N LEU A 148 18.54 10.64 12.67
CA LEU A 148 17.47 10.08 11.84
C LEU A 148 16.20 9.91 12.65
N GLN A 149 16.29 9.36 13.86
CA GLN A 149 15.14 9.18 14.73
C GLN A 149 14.54 10.51 15.17
N ALA A 150 15.35 11.51 15.49
CA ALA A 150 14.89 12.86 15.81
C ALA A 150 14.16 13.55 14.63
N ASN A 151 14.44 13.14 13.39
CA ASN A 151 13.82 13.65 12.16
C ASN A 151 12.98 12.59 11.46
N ALA A 152 12.48 11.57 12.15
CA ALA A 152 11.79 10.41 11.55
C ALA A 152 10.62 10.80 10.63
N SER A 153 9.84 11.82 11.01
CA SER A 153 8.71 12.31 10.19
C SER A 153 9.11 12.97 8.85
N SER A 154 10.39 13.28 8.66
CA SER A 154 10.93 13.94 7.46
C SER A 154 12.33 13.43 7.11
N ALA A 155 12.62 12.18 7.42
CA ALA A 155 13.96 11.58 7.31
C ALA A 155 14.58 11.76 5.92
N LEU A 156 13.84 11.49 4.85
CA LEU A 156 14.33 11.65 3.47
C LEU A 156 14.69 13.11 3.13
N ILE A 157 13.87 14.05 3.55
CA ILE A 157 14.13 15.50 3.35
C ILE A 157 15.36 15.90 4.16
N TYR A 158 15.46 15.46 5.42
CA TYR A 158 16.59 15.76 6.29
C TYR A 158 17.91 15.21 5.73
N VAL A 159 17.93 13.94 5.32
CA VAL A 159 19.13 13.32 4.75
C VAL A 159 19.54 14.02 3.44
N THR A 160 18.58 14.35 2.58
CA THR A 160 18.85 15.10 1.35
C THR A 160 19.41 16.50 1.64
N GLN A 161 18.94 17.14 2.72
CA GLN A 161 19.49 18.40 3.19
C GLN A 161 20.95 18.28 3.65
N VAL A 162 21.28 17.19 4.34
CA VAL A 162 22.67 16.90 4.76
C VAL A 162 23.58 16.69 3.55
N LEU A 163 23.09 16.00 2.51
CA LEU A 163 23.88 15.72 1.30
C LEU A 163 24.10 16.96 0.45
N GLY A 164 23.07 17.73 0.15
CA GLY A 164 23.12 18.77 -0.87
C GLY A 164 22.50 20.13 -0.47
N GLY A 165 22.19 20.29 0.81
CA GLY A 165 21.63 21.54 1.32
C GLY A 165 20.14 21.75 1.01
N GLY A 166 19.65 22.96 1.32
CA GLY A 166 18.23 23.29 1.30
C GLY A 166 17.57 23.22 -0.08
N GLY A 167 18.30 23.41 -1.16
CA GLY A 167 17.77 23.28 -2.52
C GLY A 167 17.32 21.84 -2.83
N TRP A 168 18.19 20.89 -2.59
CA TRP A 168 17.89 19.47 -2.79
C TRP A 168 16.83 18.94 -1.84
N ALA A 169 16.80 19.42 -0.60
CA ALA A 169 15.73 19.12 0.35
C ALA A 169 14.35 19.54 -0.19
N LYS A 170 14.25 20.67 -0.91
CA LYS A 170 13.00 21.11 -1.56
C LYS A 170 12.62 20.18 -2.71
N VAL A 171 13.59 19.75 -3.53
CA VAL A 171 13.33 18.78 -4.60
C VAL A 171 12.78 17.46 -4.04
N MET A 172 13.38 16.93 -2.97
CA MET A 172 12.88 15.74 -2.29
C MET A 172 11.47 15.97 -1.71
N ALA A 173 11.21 17.13 -1.11
CA ALA A 173 9.88 17.45 -0.58
C ALA A 173 8.81 17.47 -1.69
N VAL A 174 9.13 18.01 -2.87
CA VAL A 174 8.23 17.98 -4.04
C VAL A 174 8.00 16.55 -4.50
N ALA A 175 9.04 15.72 -4.58
CA ALA A 175 8.91 14.30 -4.96
C ALA A 175 7.98 13.56 -4.00
N LEU A 176 8.12 13.75 -2.68
CA LEU A 176 7.25 13.15 -1.68
C LEU A 176 5.79 13.61 -1.78
N VAL A 177 5.56 14.90 -2.05
CA VAL A 177 4.20 15.42 -2.26
C VAL A 177 3.57 14.78 -3.49
N LEU A 178 4.30 14.68 -4.60
CA LEU A 178 3.81 14.03 -5.82
C LEU A 178 3.52 12.55 -5.59
N SER A 179 4.34 11.84 -4.80
CA SER A 179 4.11 10.46 -4.39
C SER A 179 2.77 10.29 -3.65
N VAL A 180 2.51 11.14 -2.65
CA VAL A 180 1.25 11.11 -1.89
C VAL A 180 0.04 11.39 -2.79
N ILE A 181 0.15 12.35 -3.71
CA ILE A 181 -0.91 12.68 -4.67
C ILE A 181 -1.17 11.47 -5.59
N ALA A 182 -0.13 10.86 -6.14
CA ALA A 182 -0.25 9.69 -7.02
C ALA A 182 -0.88 8.50 -6.27
N SER A 183 -0.43 8.22 -5.04
CA SER A 183 -0.97 7.14 -4.20
C SER A 183 -2.45 7.36 -3.88
N THR A 184 -2.85 8.59 -3.55
CA THR A 184 -4.26 8.95 -3.32
C THR A 184 -5.12 8.67 -4.55
N GLY A 185 -4.64 9.06 -5.75
CA GLY A 185 -5.34 8.78 -7.00
C GLY A 185 -5.48 7.29 -7.28
N THR A 186 -4.42 6.50 -7.06
CA THR A 186 -4.46 5.04 -7.18
C THR A 186 -5.49 4.44 -6.22
N GLY A 187 -5.51 4.88 -4.97
CA GLY A 187 -6.47 4.43 -3.96
C GLY A 187 -7.92 4.69 -4.36
N ILE A 188 -8.24 5.88 -4.87
CA ILE A 188 -9.59 6.22 -5.35
C ILE A 188 -9.99 5.31 -6.51
N VAL A 189 -9.10 5.15 -7.50
CA VAL A 189 -9.34 4.35 -8.70
C VAL A 189 -9.56 2.88 -8.35
N ALA A 190 -8.68 2.29 -7.54
CA ALA A 190 -8.74 0.89 -7.14
C ALA A 190 -10.01 0.60 -6.32
N SER A 191 -10.29 1.41 -5.30
CA SER A 191 -11.45 1.23 -4.43
C SER A 191 -12.78 1.39 -5.18
N ALA A 192 -12.87 2.34 -6.11
CA ALA A 192 -14.07 2.52 -6.93
C ALA A 192 -14.33 1.31 -7.84
N ARG A 193 -13.28 0.65 -8.35
CA ARG A 193 -13.43 -0.55 -9.19
C ARG A 193 -13.76 -1.80 -8.38
N ILE A 194 -13.22 -1.93 -7.17
CA ILE A 194 -13.64 -2.97 -6.23
C ILE A 194 -15.13 -2.82 -5.93
N ALA A 195 -15.56 -1.60 -5.58
CA ALA A 195 -16.97 -1.32 -5.29
C ALA A 195 -17.87 -1.60 -6.50
N TYR A 196 -17.43 -1.24 -7.71
CA TYR A 196 -18.11 -1.57 -8.96
C TYR A 196 -18.26 -3.09 -9.16
N GLY A 197 -17.16 -3.84 -9.04
CA GLY A 197 -17.17 -5.31 -9.18
C GLY A 197 -18.09 -5.98 -8.15
N MET A 198 -18.07 -5.54 -6.90
CA MET A 198 -18.97 -6.05 -5.86
C MET A 198 -20.44 -5.68 -6.15
N ALA A 199 -20.73 -4.50 -6.66
CA ALA A 199 -22.08 -4.07 -7.00
C ALA A 199 -22.62 -4.79 -8.25
N SER A 200 -21.79 -5.08 -9.25
CA SER A 200 -22.17 -5.86 -10.44
C SER A 200 -22.64 -7.28 -10.08
N HIS A 201 -22.08 -7.85 -9.01
CA HIS A 201 -22.49 -9.14 -8.44
C HIS A 201 -23.55 -9.01 -7.32
N ARG A 202 -24.16 -7.84 -7.15
CA ARG A 202 -25.18 -7.56 -6.12
C ARG A 202 -24.72 -7.81 -4.67
N VAL A 203 -23.43 -7.69 -4.41
CA VAL A 203 -22.87 -7.69 -3.04
C VAL A 203 -23.00 -6.32 -2.39
N LEU A 204 -22.87 -5.25 -3.19
CA LEU A 204 -23.09 -3.86 -2.79
C LEU A 204 -24.30 -3.27 -3.52
N PRO A 205 -24.83 -2.10 -3.07
CA PRO A 205 -25.94 -1.43 -3.70
C PRO A 205 -25.69 -1.19 -5.20
N PRO A 206 -26.72 -1.40 -6.08
CA PRO A 206 -26.57 -1.31 -7.54
C PRO A 206 -26.10 0.06 -8.05
N VAL A 207 -26.29 1.12 -7.26
CA VAL A 207 -25.83 2.48 -7.58
C VAL A 207 -24.32 2.53 -7.78
N LEU A 208 -23.54 1.73 -7.04
CA LEU A 208 -22.08 1.63 -7.17
C LEU A 208 -21.65 0.87 -8.44
N GLY A 209 -22.55 0.10 -9.03
CA GLY A 209 -22.35 -0.63 -10.29
C GLY A 209 -22.66 0.20 -11.55
N GLN A 210 -22.93 1.50 -11.43
CA GLN A 210 -23.24 2.35 -12.56
C GLN A 210 -21.97 2.94 -13.19
N ILE A 211 -21.86 2.81 -14.52
CA ILE A 211 -20.82 3.44 -15.32
C ILE A 211 -21.34 4.73 -15.91
N SER A 212 -20.59 5.82 -15.75
CA SER A 212 -20.90 7.11 -16.35
C SER A 212 -20.84 7.01 -17.87
N ARG A 213 -21.95 7.38 -18.56
CA ARG A 213 -22.00 7.40 -20.04
C ARG A 213 -21.01 8.37 -20.67
N ARG A 214 -20.65 9.46 -19.97
CA ARG A 214 -19.75 10.50 -20.46
C ARG A 214 -18.27 10.09 -20.33
N PHE A 215 -17.91 9.47 -19.21
CA PHE A 215 -16.52 9.22 -18.84
C PHE A 215 -16.12 7.74 -18.92
N ASN A 216 -17.08 6.82 -19.08
CA ASN A 216 -16.87 5.37 -19.06
C ASN A 216 -16.14 4.89 -17.81
N THR A 217 -16.42 5.53 -16.67
CA THR A 217 -15.83 5.23 -15.36
C THR A 217 -16.92 5.01 -14.32
N PRO A 218 -16.68 4.30 -13.22
CA PRO A 218 -17.60 4.19 -12.10
C PRO A 218 -17.58 5.49 -11.26
N ALA A 219 -18.08 6.58 -11.88
CA ALA A 219 -17.99 7.93 -11.33
C ALA A 219 -18.63 8.06 -9.93
N ILE A 220 -19.80 7.45 -9.72
CA ILE A 220 -20.51 7.47 -8.43
C ILE A 220 -19.67 6.78 -7.36
N GLY A 221 -19.10 5.60 -7.68
CA GLY A 221 -18.19 4.90 -6.78
C GLY A 221 -16.97 5.74 -6.42
N SER A 222 -16.35 6.39 -7.41
CA SER A 222 -15.20 7.29 -7.18
C SER A 222 -15.56 8.47 -6.28
N ILE A 223 -16.73 9.09 -6.48
CA ILE A 223 -17.19 10.23 -5.66
C ILE A 223 -17.43 9.80 -4.21
N ILE A 224 -18.10 8.68 -3.99
CA ILE A 224 -18.35 8.16 -2.64
C ILE A 224 -17.03 7.86 -1.93
N ILE A 225 -16.10 7.19 -2.59
CA ILE A 225 -14.76 6.91 -2.01
C ILE A 225 -14.01 8.22 -1.72
N GLY A 226 -14.05 9.20 -2.63
CA GLY A 226 -13.43 10.50 -2.41
C GLY A 226 -14.00 11.23 -1.19
N LEU A 227 -15.32 11.20 -1.01
CA LEU A 227 -15.98 11.79 0.17
C LEU A 227 -15.60 11.07 1.46
N ILE A 228 -15.54 9.73 1.44
CA ILE A 228 -15.06 8.92 2.58
C ILE A 228 -13.63 9.31 2.94
N LEU A 229 -12.73 9.46 1.94
CA LEU A 229 -11.35 9.87 2.16
C LEU A 229 -11.26 11.28 2.76
N ILE A 230 -12.07 12.24 2.29
CA ILE A 230 -12.14 13.58 2.85
C ILE A 230 -12.59 13.52 4.31
N ALA A 231 -13.67 12.81 4.60
CA ALA A 231 -14.19 12.66 5.96
C ALA A 231 -13.17 11.99 6.89
N ALA A 232 -12.52 10.92 6.45
CA ALA A 232 -11.47 10.24 7.20
C ALA A 232 -10.26 11.16 7.46
N THR A 233 -9.85 11.94 6.45
CA THR A 233 -8.75 12.92 6.59
C THR A 233 -9.09 14.01 7.59
N TRP A 234 -10.32 14.51 7.58
CA TRP A 234 -10.78 15.50 8.57
C TRP A 234 -10.80 14.92 9.97
N ALA A 235 -11.37 13.72 10.14
CA ALA A 235 -11.38 13.03 11.43
C ALA A 235 -9.96 12.80 11.96
N TYR A 236 -9.03 12.42 11.08
CA TYR A 236 -7.62 12.24 11.41
C TYR A 236 -6.94 13.56 11.84
N LEU A 237 -7.08 14.62 11.03
CA LEU A 237 -6.40 15.90 11.29
C LEU A 237 -6.99 16.68 12.48
N LEU A 238 -8.24 16.42 12.83
CA LEU A 238 -8.89 17.00 14.02
C LEU A 238 -8.59 16.20 15.30
N SER A 239 -8.10 14.96 15.19
CA SER A 239 -7.67 14.19 16.36
C SER A 239 -6.38 14.80 16.94
N ALA A 240 -6.33 14.93 18.26
CA ALA A 240 -5.34 15.74 18.98
C ALA A 240 -3.88 15.25 18.89
N SER A 241 -3.61 14.07 18.32
CA SER A 241 -2.29 13.43 18.38
C SER A 241 -1.86 12.87 17.02
N ILE A 242 -1.57 13.79 16.07
CA ILE A 242 -1.24 13.44 14.67
C ILE A 242 -0.10 12.39 14.55
N GLY A 243 0.94 12.47 15.40
CA GLY A 243 2.07 11.56 15.33
C GLY A 243 1.73 10.10 15.68
N ASN A 244 0.94 9.91 16.73
CA ASN A 244 0.53 8.57 17.18
C ASN A 244 -0.52 7.96 16.23
N VAL A 245 -1.45 8.78 15.73
CA VAL A 245 -2.48 8.31 14.82
C VAL A 245 -1.88 7.81 13.50
N PHE A 246 -0.81 8.41 13.00
CA PHE A 246 -0.13 7.93 11.80
C PHE A 246 0.42 6.51 11.99
N SER A 247 1.15 6.24 13.08
CA SER A 247 1.65 4.90 13.37
C SER A 247 0.52 3.89 13.57
N ASP A 248 -0.54 4.27 14.29
CA ASP A 248 -1.70 3.43 14.52
C ASP A 248 -2.42 3.05 13.22
N VAL A 249 -2.57 4.01 12.29
CA VAL A 249 -3.16 3.75 10.96
C VAL A 249 -2.29 2.82 10.14
N VAL A 250 -0.97 3.00 10.14
CA VAL A 250 -0.02 2.12 9.43
C VAL A 250 -0.08 0.70 9.99
N ASP A 251 -0.08 0.54 11.31
CA ASP A 251 -0.10 -0.77 11.98
C ASP A 251 -1.44 -1.50 11.73
N VAL A 252 -2.56 -0.81 11.90
CA VAL A 252 -3.90 -1.40 11.63
C VAL A 252 -4.03 -1.77 10.14
N THR A 253 -3.59 -0.91 9.24
CA THR A 253 -3.64 -1.17 7.80
C THR A 253 -2.73 -2.34 7.42
N GLY A 254 -1.52 -2.42 7.99
CA GLY A 254 -0.61 -3.55 7.80
C GLY A 254 -1.22 -4.88 8.24
N LEU A 255 -1.91 -4.91 9.40
CA LEU A 255 -2.64 -6.09 9.87
C LEU A 255 -3.77 -6.48 8.92
N LEU A 256 -4.54 -5.53 8.41
CA LEU A 256 -5.62 -5.79 7.46
C LEU A 256 -5.09 -6.32 6.12
N PHE A 257 -3.98 -5.77 5.60
CA PHE A 257 -3.32 -6.31 4.41
C PHE A 257 -2.77 -7.72 4.63
N ALA A 258 -2.17 -7.99 5.79
CA ALA A 258 -1.72 -9.34 6.12
C ALA A 258 -2.88 -10.35 6.11
N LEU A 259 -4.02 -10.00 6.71
CA LEU A 259 -5.23 -10.82 6.69
C LEU A 259 -5.78 -11.00 5.27
N PHE A 260 -5.82 -9.93 4.47
CA PHE A 260 -6.23 -9.98 3.07
C PHE A 260 -5.34 -10.93 2.25
N TYR A 261 -4.03 -10.86 2.42
CA TYR A 261 -3.10 -11.74 1.70
C TYR A 261 -3.18 -13.19 2.17
N ILE A 262 -3.42 -13.45 3.46
CA ILE A 262 -3.71 -14.79 3.98
C ILE A 262 -4.95 -15.38 3.29
N LEU A 263 -6.05 -14.62 3.26
CA LEU A 263 -7.29 -15.07 2.63
C LEU A 263 -7.11 -15.32 1.13
N THR A 264 -6.38 -14.45 0.44
CA THR A 264 -6.06 -14.59 -0.98
C THR A 264 -5.22 -15.83 -1.25
N ALA A 265 -4.20 -16.09 -0.44
CA ALA A 265 -3.34 -17.27 -0.55
C ALA A 265 -4.13 -18.56 -0.28
N CYS A 266 -4.98 -18.58 0.76
CA CYS A 266 -5.89 -19.69 1.04
C CYS A 266 -6.86 -19.94 -0.13
N ALA A 267 -7.44 -18.88 -0.70
CA ALA A 267 -8.33 -18.99 -1.86
C ALA A 267 -7.60 -19.57 -3.07
N ALA A 268 -6.35 -19.15 -3.33
CA ALA A 268 -5.51 -19.70 -4.40
C ALA A 268 -5.25 -21.19 -4.21
N ILE A 269 -4.86 -21.64 -3.01
CA ILE A 269 -4.65 -23.05 -2.70
C ILE A 269 -5.93 -23.86 -2.97
N VAL A 270 -7.09 -23.40 -2.51
CA VAL A 270 -8.38 -24.08 -2.70
C VAL A 270 -8.77 -24.12 -4.19
N TYR A 271 -8.56 -23.02 -4.91
CA TYR A 271 -8.89 -22.92 -6.33
C TYR A 271 -8.04 -23.88 -7.17
N TYR A 272 -6.73 -23.92 -6.91
CA TYR A 272 -5.79 -24.76 -7.67
C TYR A 272 -5.55 -26.14 -7.05
N ARG A 273 -6.28 -26.57 -6.02
CA ARG A 273 -6.07 -27.84 -5.28
C ARG A 273 -5.94 -29.09 -6.15
N ARG A 274 -6.67 -29.16 -7.27
CA ARG A 274 -6.60 -30.30 -8.20
C ARG A 274 -5.35 -30.33 -9.07
N ARG A 275 -4.58 -29.23 -9.06
CA ARG A 275 -3.37 -29.04 -9.85
C ARG A 275 -2.09 -29.10 -9.06
N ILE A 276 -2.18 -28.94 -7.73
CA ILE A 276 -1.01 -28.96 -6.86
C ILE A 276 -0.15 -30.21 -7.12
N PHE A 277 -0.77 -31.32 -7.46
CA PHE A 277 -0.08 -32.58 -7.71
C PHE A 277 0.17 -32.91 -9.20
N SER A 278 -0.12 -32.00 -10.11
CA SER A 278 0.05 -32.27 -11.56
C SER A 278 1.49 -32.15 -12.04
N ARG A 279 2.23 -31.16 -11.53
CA ARG A 279 3.66 -30.93 -11.84
C ARG A 279 4.37 -30.38 -10.61
N VAL A 280 5.66 -30.63 -10.49
CA VAL A 280 6.49 -30.13 -9.35
C VAL A 280 6.42 -28.60 -9.23
N TRP A 281 6.49 -27.89 -10.37
CA TRP A 281 6.38 -26.43 -10.40
C TRP A 281 5.00 -25.92 -9.95
N ASP A 282 3.94 -26.61 -10.30
CA ASP A 282 2.59 -26.26 -9.83
C ASP A 282 2.47 -26.50 -8.33
N ALA A 283 3.04 -27.59 -7.80
CA ALA A 283 3.09 -27.83 -6.37
C ALA A 283 3.83 -26.72 -5.62
N VAL A 284 4.94 -26.23 -6.15
CA VAL A 284 5.71 -25.14 -5.54
C VAL A 284 4.96 -23.82 -5.63
N LEU A 285 4.51 -23.41 -6.83
CA LEU A 285 3.95 -22.07 -7.08
C LEU A 285 2.56 -21.88 -6.46
N VAL A 286 1.70 -22.90 -6.48
CA VAL A 286 0.32 -22.78 -6.02
C VAL A 286 0.01 -23.59 -4.77
N GLY A 287 0.98 -24.37 -4.26
CA GLY A 287 0.89 -25.11 -3.01
C GLY A 287 1.83 -24.58 -1.94
N VAL A 288 3.13 -24.83 -2.10
CA VAL A 288 4.13 -24.57 -1.06
C VAL A 288 4.32 -23.07 -0.77
N LEU A 289 4.49 -22.23 -1.81
CA LEU A 289 4.72 -20.80 -1.62
C LEU A 289 3.52 -20.10 -0.98
N PRO A 290 2.27 -20.29 -1.44
CA PRO A 290 1.11 -19.71 -0.76
C PRO A 290 0.94 -20.21 0.67
N LEU A 291 1.19 -21.52 0.94
CA LEU A 291 1.11 -22.06 2.30
C LEU A 291 2.17 -21.44 3.22
N ALA A 292 3.41 -21.33 2.74
CA ALA A 292 4.47 -20.66 3.48
C ALA A 292 4.13 -19.19 3.78
N SER A 293 3.53 -18.48 2.82
CA SER A 293 3.05 -17.12 3.00
C SER A 293 1.95 -17.04 4.07
N VAL A 294 0.99 -17.98 4.06
CA VAL A 294 -0.07 -18.05 5.09
C VAL A 294 0.52 -18.23 6.47
N VAL A 295 1.45 -19.20 6.64
CA VAL A 295 2.08 -19.47 7.93
C VAL A 295 2.88 -18.27 8.42
N PHE A 296 3.69 -17.68 7.54
CA PHE A 296 4.51 -16.52 7.87
C PHE A 296 3.65 -15.30 8.26
N LEU A 297 2.66 -14.95 7.44
CA LEU A 297 1.79 -13.81 7.71
C LEU A 297 0.91 -14.04 8.94
N ALA A 298 0.42 -15.26 9.16
CA ALA A 298 -0.32 -15.60 10.37
C ALA A 298 0.55 -15.42 11.63
N TRP A 299 1.82 -15.84 11.56
CA TRP A 299 2.77 -15.61 12.65
C TRP A 299 3.00 -14.09 12.88
N VAL A 300 3.18 -13.29 11.82
CA VAL A 300 3.31 -11.83 11.93
C VAL A 300 2.06 -11.22 12.59
N VAL A 301 0.86 -11.58 12.12
CA VAL A 301 -0.41 -11.08 12.68
C VAL A 301 -0.54 -11.41 14.16
N VAL A 302 -0.31 -12.69 14.56
CA VAL A 302 -0.42 -13.11 15.95
C VAL A 302 0.58 -12.36 16.83
N LYS A 303 1.84 -12.24 16.40
CA LYS A 303 2.87 -11.53 17.17
C LYS A 303 2.59 -10.04 17.27
N SER A 304 2.17 -9.41 16.18
CA SER A 304 1.81 -7.99 16.17
C SER A 304 0.60 -7.72 17.07
N LEU A 305 -0.44 -8.54 17.01
CA LEU A 305 -1.61 -8.40 17.90
C LEU A 305 -1.27 -8.63 19.37
N GLN A 306 -0.34 -9.53 19.70
CA GLN A 306 0.12 -9.73 21.09
C GLN A 306 0.80 -8.49 21.66
N GLY A 307 1.56 -7.75 20.83
CA GLY A 307 2.24 -6.50 21.23
C GLY A 307 1.40 -5.24 21.06
N ALA A 308 0.27 -5.30 20.34
CA ALA A 308 -0.52 -4.12 20.00
C ALA A 308 -1.31 -3.55 21.20
N PRO A 309 -1.49 -2.22 21.27
CA PRO A 309 -2.42 -1.58 22.20
C PRO A 309 -3.87 -2.07 21.96
N ASN A 310 -4.69 -2.02 23.03
CA ASN A 310 -6.08 -2.46 22.97
C ASN A 310 -6.89 -1.73 21.87
N ALA A 311 -6.65 -0.44 21.66
CA ALA A 311 -7.32 0.35 20.65
C ALA A 311 -7.10 -0.21 19.23
N GLN A 312 -5.85 -0.56 18.88
CA GLN A 312 -5.52 -1.18 17.59
C GLN A 312 -6.18 -2.56 17.44
N ARG A 313 -6.15 -3.39 18.50
CA ARG A 313 -6.81 -4.70 18.50
C ARG A 313 -8.31 -4.58 18.24
N TYR A 314 -8.98 -3.68 18.96
CA TYR A 314 -10.41 -3.44 18.77
C TYR A 314 -10.73 -2.87 17.38
N ALA A 315 -9.89 -2.01 16.83
CA ALA A 315 -10.05 -1.49 15.47
C ALA A 315 -10.00 -2.62 14.43
N VAL A 316 -9.00 -3.50 14.49
CA VAL A 316 -8.87 -4.64 13.57
C VAL A 316 -10.05 -5.60 13.72
N ILE A 317 -10.39 -5.98 14.97
CA ILE A 317 -11.52 -6.88 15.24
C ILE A 317 -12.84 -6.25 14.74
N GLY A 318 -13.05 -4.96 14.99
CA GLY A 318 -14.23 -4.23 14.55
C GLY A 318 -14.39 -4.20 13.03
N ILE A 319 -13.30 -3.92 12.31
CA ILE A 319 -13.30 -3.89 10.83
C ILE A 319 -13.57 -5.31 10.28
N VAL A 320 -12.91 -6.34 10.81
CA VAL A 320 -13.13 -7.73 10.39
C VAL A 320 -14.57 -8.16 10.70
N ALA A 321 -15.07 -7.85 11.88
CA ALA A 321 -16.46 -8.15 12.26
C ALA A 321 -17.47 -7.44 11.34
N ALA A 322 -17.25 -6.18 11.04
CA ALA A 322 -18.08 -5.42 10.09
C ALA A 322 -18.07 -6.08 8.69
N GLY A 323 -16.90 -6.51 8.22
CA GLY A 323 -16.77 -7.25 6.95
C GLY A 323 -17.56 -8.57 6.95
N LEU A 324 -17.50 -9.34 8.05
CA LEU A 324 -18.27 -10.58 8.21
C LEU A 324 -19.78 -10.30 8.25
N VAL A 325 -20.22 -9.27 8.96
CA VAL A 325 -21.64 -8.85 8.97
C VAL A 325 -22.10 -8.46 7.58
N LEU A 326 -21.31 -7.66 6.83
CA LEU A 326 -21.63 -7.30 5.45
C LEU A 326 -21.72 -8.54 4.55
N MET A 327 -20.81 -9.48 4.70
CA MET A 327 -20.83 -10.75 3.97
C MET A 327 -22.10 -11.56 4.30
N PHE A 328 -22.48 -11.64 5.59
CA PHE A 328 -23.71 -12.30 6.03
C PHE A 328 -24.95 -11.64 5.43
N VAL A 329 -25.04 -10.31 5.50
CA VAL A 329 -26.13 -9.53 4.90
C VAL A 329 -26.19 -9.76 3.39
N ALA A 330 -25.06 -9.72 2.69
CA ALA A 330 -25.01 -9.97 1.25
C ALA A 330 -25.52 -11.38 0.90
N ARG A 331 -25.17 -12.39 1.68
CA ARG A 331 -25.54 -13.77 1.42
C ARG A 331 -27.02 -14.06 1.74
N PHE A 332 -27.49 -13.67 2.94
CA PHE A 332 -28.77 -14.11 3.46
C PHE A 332 -29.90 -13.10 3.27
N VAL A 333 -29.58 -11.78 3.35
CA VAL A 333 -30.58 -10.70 3.22
C VAL A 333 -30.72 -10.28 1.76
N LEU A 334 -29.59 -9.94 1.12
CA LEU A 334 -29.58 -9.47 -0.28
C LEU A 334 -29.59 -10.63 -1.27
N ARG A 335 -29.42 -11.88 -0.82
CA ARG A 335 -29.37 -13.09 -1.65
C ARG A 335 -28.50 -12.90 -2.89
N SER A 336 -27.30 -12.37 -2.69
CA SER A 336 -26.36 -12.01 -3.75
C SER A 336 -26.09 -13.20 -4.68
N GLN A 337 -26.14 -12.96 -5.97
CA GLN A 337 -25.81 -13.94 -7.02
C GLN A 337 -24.38 -14.45 -6.91
N PHE A 338 -23.47 -13.68 -6.30
CA PHE A 338 -22.07 -14.07 -6.08
C PHE A 338 -21.94 -15.45 -5.42
N PHE A 339 -22.78 -15.78 -4.45
CA PHE A 339 -22.74 -17.07 -3.74
C PHE A 339 -23.33 -18.23 -4.54
N HIS A 340 -23.96 -17.97 -5.67
CA HIS A 340 -24.61 -18.95 -6.55
C HIS A 340 -23.92 -19.07 -7.91
N LEU A 341 -22.84 -18.32 -8.16
CA LEU A 341 -22.09 -18.44 -9.41
C LEU A 341 -21.54 -19.85 -9.57
N PRO A 342 -21.65 -20.46 -10.78
CA PRO A 342 -21.04 -21.76 -11.05
C PRO A 342 -19.53 -21.64 -10.85
N ARG A 343 -18.93 -22.67 -10.24
CA ARG A 343 -17.48 -22.73 -10.06
C ARG A 343 -16.81 -22.85 -11.42
N GLU A 344 -16.19 -21.80 -11.90
CA GLU A 344 -15.33 -21.89 -13.08
C GLU A 344 -14.21 -22.91 -12.81
N SER A 345 -14.01 -23.83 -13.75
CA SER A 345 -12.87 -24.75 -13.68
C SER A 345 -11.57 -23.96 -13.85
N ALA A 346 -10.60 -24.23 -12.96
CA ALA A 346 -9.27 -23.65 -13.11
C ALA A 346 -8.70 -23.89 -14.52
N PRO A 347 -8.04 -22.90 -15.13
CA PRO A 347 -7.46 -23.02 -16.47
C PRO A 347 -6.47 -24.20 -16.54
N LYS A 348 -6.29 -24.79 -17.72
CA LYS A 348 -5.48 -26.03 -17.92
C LYS A 348 -3.97 -25.85 -17.71
N SER A 349 -3.43 -24.63 -17.71
CA SER A 349 -2.04 -24.33 -17.36
C SER A 349 -1.94 -23.01 -16.59
N VAL A 350 -0.98 -22.92 -15.65
CA VAL A 350 -0.67 -21.68 -14.90
C VAL A 350 0.32 -20.82 -15.68
N VAL A 351 0.96 -21.39 -16.72
CA VAL A 351 2.12 -20.82 -17.42
C VAL A 351 1.87 -20.60 -18.91
N GLU A 352 0.60 -20.71 -19.39
CA GLU A 352 0.26 -20.33 -20.78
C GLU A 352 -0.16 -18.89 -20.90
#